data_2fff5ff60f266763bcedc3ddb1e5878b
#
_entry.id   2fff5ff60f266763bcedc3ddb1e5878b
#
_cell.length_a   1.000
_cell.length_b   1.000
_cell.length_c   1.000
_cell.angle_alpha   90.00
_cell.angle_beta   90.00
_cell.angle_gamma   90.00
#
_symmetry.space_group_name_H-M   'P 1'
#
loop_
_entity.id
_entity.type
_entity.pdbx_description
1 polymer ?
#
loop_
_entity_poly.entity_id
_entity_poly.type
_entity_poly.pdbx_seq_one_letter_code
_entity_poly.pdbx_strand_id
1 'polypeptide(L)'
;MSKRSVAAARGPPECCDMRGLLSFLILWLLSKKDMYGQEIAKELAKRKGEKPNPGTLYPALRDLERRGLVRSSRHERKTIYKLTEEGKKGLKKACYYFCRAYGEIFREYRDFCA
;
A
#
# COMPACT_ATOMS: atom_id res chain seq x y z
N MET A 1 10.07 -21.98 5.23
CA MET A 1 9.98 -21.33 4.81
C MET A 1 10.77 -20.36 4.95
N SER A 2 10.96 -19.90 5.09
CA SER A 2 11.58 -19.04 5.30
C SER A 2 12.86 -18.73 4.82
N LYS A 3 13.62 -19.43 4.42
CA LYS A 3 14.77 -19.18 3.96
C LYS A 3 14.82 -18.23 2.91
N ARG A 4 13.89 -18.20 2.09
CA ARG A 4 13.94 -17.36 1.06
C ARG A 4 13.77 -16.02 1.46
N SER A 5 13.29 -15.72 2.51
CA SER A 5 13.00 -14.42 2.87
C SER A 5 14.21 -13.58 2.91
N VAL A 6 15.28 -14.09 3.07
CA VAL A 6 16.40 -13.39 3.13
C VAL A 6 16.78 -12.83 1.89
N ALA A 7 16.71 -13.52 0.92
CA ALA A 7 17.12 -13.12 -0.32
C ALA A 7 16.38 -12.04 -0.80
N ALA A 8 15.39 -11.77 -0.23
CA ALA A 8 14.60 -10.82 -0.74
C ALA A 8 15.03 -9.49 -0.71
N ALA A 9 16.12 -9.23 -0.72
CA ALA A 9 16.53 -7.95 -0.75
C ALA A 9 15.97 -7.19 -1.83
N ARG A 10 15.57 -7.80 -2.93
CA ARG A 10 15.09 -7.07 -3.98
C ARG A 10 13.70 -7.00 -4.07
N GLY A 11 12.90 -7.25 -3.37
CA GLY A 11 11.50 -7.14 -3.46
C GLY A 11 10.88 -8.01 -2.47
N PRO A 12 9.58 -8.18 -2.50
CA PRO A 12 8.90 -9.00 -1.53
C PRO A 12 9.25 -10.46 -1.73
N PRO A 13 9.34 -11.22 -0.68
CA PRO A 13 9.65 -12.62 -0.79
C PRO A 13 8.52 -13.32 -1.50
N GLU A 14 8.82 -14.36 -2.25
CA GLU A 14 7.80 -15.07 -2.96
C GLU A 14 6.82 -15.75 -2.07
N CYS A 15 7.17 -16.04 -0.87
CA CYS A 15 6.26 -16.67 0.07
C CYS A 15 5.18 -15.71 0.55
N CYS A 16 5.30 -14.45 0.25
CA CYS A 16 4.34 -13.45 0.69
C CYS A 16 3.73 -12.77 -0.48
N ASP A 17 2.46 -12.71 -0.54
CA ASP A 17 1.81 -11.97 -1.59
C ASP A 17 1.73 -10.52 -1.16
N MET A 18 2.65 -9.73 -1.60
CA MET A 18 2.72 -8.35 -1.18
C MET A 18 1.85 -7.41 -2.01
N ARG A 19 1.12 -7.94 -2.98
CA ARG A 19 0.27 -7.08 -3.75
C ARG A 19 -0.84 -6.49 -2.93
N GLY A 20 -1.36 -7.28 -2.00
CA GLY A 20 -2.37 -6.78 -1.11
C GLY A 20 -1.85 -5.67 -0.23
N LEU A 21 -0.56 -5.70 0.10
CA LEU A 21 0.01 -4.67 0.91
C LEU A 21 0.18 -3.37 0.14
N LEU A 22 0.37 -3.45 -1.16
CA LEU A 22 0.46 -2.24 -1.97
C LEU A 22 -0.89 -1.53 -1.93
N SER A 23 -1.98 -2.25 -2.12
CA SER A 23 -3.30 -1.66 -2.06
C SER A 23 -3.58 -1.08 -0.68
N PHE A 24 -3.19 -1.77 0.34
CA PHE A 24 -3.36 -1.32 1.71
C PHE A 24 -2.60 -0.01 1.93
N LEU A 25 -1.37 0.08 1.47
CA LEU A 25 -0.58 1.29 1.62
C LEU A 25 -1.20 2.45 0.84
N ILE A 26 -1.72 2.19 -0.35
CA ILE A 26 -2.35 3.23 -1.13
C ILE A 26 -3.58 3.77 -0.39
N LEU A 27 -4.42 2.89 0.13
CA LEU A 27 -5.61 3.33 0.85
C LEU A 27 -5.21 4.13 2.08
N TRP A 28 -4.18 3.68 2.77
CA TRP A 28 -3.72 4.38 3.96
C TRP A 28 -3.20 5.77 3.63
N LEU A 29 -2.42 5.89 2.55
CA LEU A 29 -1.91 7.19 2.14
C LEU A 29 -3.06 8.12 1.79
N LEU A 30 -4.06 7.61 1.06
CA LEU A 30 -5.18 8.44 0.67
C LEU A 30 -6.10 8.79 1.84
N SER A 31 -5.97 8.07 2.95
CA SER A 31 -6.73 8.45 4.13
C SER A 31 -6.20 9.74 4.74
N LYS A 32 -4.99 10.16 4.37
CA LYS A 32 -4.40 11.35 4.91
C LYS A 32 -4.76 12.57 4.07
N LYS A 33 -4.79 12.40 2.77
CA LYS A 33 -5.20 13.48 1.87
C LYS A 33 -5.32 12.92 0.47
N ASP A 34 -6.00 13.64 -0.40
CA ASP A 34 -6.09 13.27 -1.80
C ASP A 34 -4.71 13.44 -2.42
N MET A 35 -4.35 12.62 -3.38
CA MET A 35 -3.03 12.68 -3.97
C MET A 35 -3.08 12.40 -5.45
N TYR A 36 -2.16 12.99 -6.18
CA TYR A 36 -1.93 12.68 -7.57
C TYR A 36 -1.15 11.37 -7.61
N GLY A 37 -1.21 10.68 -8.72
CA GLY A 37 -0.49 9.41 -8.86
C GLY A 37 0.99 9.52 -8.57
N GLN A 38 1.62 10.62 -9.00
CA GLN A 38 3.04 10.80 -8.74
C GLN A 38 3.34 11.03 -7.27
N GLU A 39 2.43 11.66 -6.57
CA GLU A 39 2.59 11.85 -5.13
C GLU A 39 2.52 10.52 -4.41
N ILE A 40 1.60 9.66 -4.83
CA ILE A 40 1.48 8.34 -4.25
C ILE A 40 2.79 7.58 -4.48
N ALA A 41 3.32 7.67 -5.72
CA ALA A 41 4.57 6.99 -6.03
C ALA A 41 5.72 7.45 -5.15
N LYS A 42 5.81 8.74 -4.89
CA LYS A 42 6.86 9.29 -4.06
C LYS A 42 6.72 8.81 -2.63
N GLU A 43 5.49 8.81 -2.12
CA GLU A 43 5.27 8.37 -0.75
C GLU A 43 5.57 6.88 -0.58
N LEU A 44 5.27 6.09 -1.59
CA LEU A 44 5.58 4.67 -1.54
C LEU A 44 7.08 4.46 -1.58
N ALA A 45 7.77 5.26 -2.40
CA ALA A 45 9.21 5.16 -2.51
C ALA A 45 9.90 5.41 -1.17
N LYS A 46 9.41 6.37 -0.41
CA LYS A 46 9.98 6.69 0.88
C LYS A 46 9.90 5.49 1.81
N ARG A 47 8.83 4.73 1.72
CA ARG A 47 8.63 3.63 2.63
C ARG A 47 9.19 2.31 2.16
N LYS A 48 9.22 2.11 0.87
CA LYS A 48 9.69 0.85 0.33
C LYS A 48 11.13 0.89 -0.14
N GLY A 49 11.72 2.04 -0.16
CA GLY A 49 13.12 2.17 -0.57
C GLY A 49 13.32 2.35 -2.05
N GLU A 50 12.28 2.19 -2.84
CA GLU A 50 12.41 2.43 -4.28
C GLU A 50 11.06 2.76 -4.85
N LYS A 51 11.05 3.43 -5.98
CA LYS A 51 9.86 3.88 -6.61
C LYS A 51 9.11 2.71 -7.16
N PRO A 52 7.82 2.63 -7.01
CA PRO A 52 7.05 1.52 -7.54
C PRO A 52 7.06 1.56 -9.06
N ASN A 53 7.02 0.40 -9.66
CA ASN A 53 6.95 0.28 -11.10
C ASN A 53 5.58 0.78 -11.56
N PRO A 54 5.50 1.68 -12.54
CA PRO A 54 4.19 2.14 -13.02
C PRO A 54 3.30 1.00 -13.50
N GLY A 55 3.91 -0.08 -14.02
CA GLY A 55 3.15 -1.23 -14.43
C GLY A 55 2.52 -2.00 -13.28
N THR A 56 2.84 -1.66 -12.06
CA THR A 56 2.27 -2.26 -10.89
C THR A 56 1.37 -1.24 -10.19
N LEU A 57 1.82 0.00 -10.11
CA LEU A 57 1.09 1.03 -9.38
C LEU A 57 -0.24 1.39 -10.03
N TYR A 58 -0.21 1.69 -11.32
CA TYR A 58 -1.43 2.17 -11.96
C TYR A 58 -2.49 1.09 -12.13
N PRO A 59 -2.13 -0.17 -12.42
CA PRO A 59 -3.13 -1.22 -12.38
C PRO A 59 -3.74 -1.41 -10.99
N ALA A 60 -2.94 -1.22 -9.94
CA ALA A 60 -3.46 -1.33 -8.58
C ALA A 60 -4.47 -0.21 -8.31
N LEU A 61 -4.15 1.00 -8.76
CA LEU A 61 -5.08 2.12 -8.59
C LEU A 61 -6.37 1.90 -9.36
N ARG A 62 -6.27 1.37 -10.58
CA ARG A 62 -7.45 1.08 -11.36
C ARG A 62 -8.29 0.00 -10.71
N ASP A 63 -7.66 -0.99 -10.12
CA ASP A 63 -8.37 -2.05 -9.45
C ASP A 63 -9.12 -1.51 -8.22
N LEU A 64 -8.46 -0.64 -7.47
CA LEU A 64 -9.11 -0.05 -6.30
C LEU A 64 -10.29 0.81 -6.72
N GLU A 65 -10.16 1.50 -7.84
CA GLU A 65 -11.24 2.32 -8.34
C GLU A 65 -12.40 1.44 -8.82
N ARG A 66 -12.12 0.34 -9.49
CA ARG A 66 -13.12 -0.57 -9.95
C ARG A 66 -13.88 -1.16 -8.78
N ARG A 67 -13.22 -1.36 -7.67
CA ARG A 67 -13.88 -1.90 -6.49
C ARG A 67 -14.58 -0.82 -5.67
N GLY A 68 -14.52 0.42 -6.12
CA GLY A 68 -15.22 1.49 -5.44
C GLY A 68 -14.53 2.02 -4.19
N LEU A 69 -13.26 1.65 -3.99
CA LEU A 69 -12.55 2.07 -2.80
C LEU A 69 -11.84 3.41 -2.98
N VAL A 70 -11.53 3.77 -4.22
CA VAL A 70 -10.98 5.09 -4.51
C VAL A 70 -11.72 5.67 -5.70
N ARG A 71 -11.68 6.98 -5.84
CA ARG A 71 -12.28 7.66 -6.96
C ARG A 71 -11.24 8.55 -7.56
N SER A 72 -11.16 8.63 -8.87
CA SER A 72 -10.19 9.49 -9.52
C SER A 72 -10.91 10.59 -10.26
N SER A 73 -10.25 11.72 -10.43
CA SER A 73 -10.77 12.79 -11.26
C SER A 73 -9.60 13.51 -11.90
N ARG A 74 -9.85 14.11 -13.06
CA ARG A 74 -8.80 14.84 -13.75
C ARG A 74 -8.77 16.23 -13.16
N HIS A 75 -7.57 16.73 -12.93
CA HIS A 75 -7.40 18.07 -12.44
C HIS A 75 -6.29 18.63 -13.29
N GLU A 76 -6.64 19.40 -14.26
CA GLU A 76 -5.74 19.94 -15.26
C GLU A 76 -5.19 18.75 -16.04
N ARG A 77 -3.94 18.46 -16.05
CA ARG A 77 -3.42 17.35 -16.80
C ARG A 77 -3.11 16.17 -15.95
N LYS A 78 -3.47 16.20 -14.70
CA LYS A 78 -3.13 15.13 -13.78
C LYS A 78 -4.36 14.46 -13.24
N THR A 79 -4.20 13.25 -12.77
CA THR A 79 -5.29 12.51 -12.16
C THR A 79 -5.07 12.50 -10.67
N ILE A 80 -6.07 12.96 -9.93
CA ILE A 80 -5.99 12.95 -8.48
C ILE A 80 -6.88 11.84 -7.96
N TYR A 81 -6.46 11.17 -6.91
CA TYR A 81 -7.17 10.05 -6.32
C TYR A 81 -7.65 10.41 -4.93
N LYS A 82 -8.83 9.90 -4.60
CA LYS A 82 -9.47 10.22 -3.34
C LYS A 82 -10.06 8.95 -2.75
N LEU A 83 -9.97 8.80 -1.46
CA LEU A 83 -10.52 7.65 -0.76
C LEU A 83 -12.04 7.84 -0.66
N THR A 84 -12.80 6.82 -0.99
CA THR A 84 -14.25 6.90 -0.86
C THR A 84 -14.67 6.43 0.54
N GLU A 85 -15.95 6.52 0.84
CA GLU A 85 -16.46 6.00 2.12
C GLU A 85 -16.25 4.50 2.20
N GLU A 86 -16.45 3.80 1.07
CA GLU A 86 -16.20 2.37 1.05
C GLU A 86 -14.73 2.09 1.25
N GLY A 87 -13.88 2.97 0.71
CA GLY A 87 -12.45 2.85 0.90
C GLY A 87 -12.06 3.00 2.36
N LYS A 88 -12.71 3.91 3.08
CA LYS A 88 -12.44 4.11 4.50
C LYS A 88 -12.82 2.87 5.30
N LYS A 89 -13.95 2.27 4.96
CA LYS A 89 -14.38 1.06 5.63
C LYS A 89 -13.42 -0.08 5.34
N GLY A 90 -13.01 -0.19 4.09
CA GLY A 90 -12.07 -1.23 3.69
C GLY A 90 -10.73 -1.09 4.39
N LEU A 91 -10.26 0.16 4.51
CA LEU A 91 -9.00 0.42 5.19
C LEU A 91 -9.09 0.02 6.66
N LYS A 92 -10.20 0.32 7.31
CA LYS A 92 -10.39 0.00 8.70
C LYS A 92 -10.35 -1.50 8.90
N LYS A 93 -11.02 -2.27 8.05
CA LYS A 93 -11.00 -3.70 8.15
C LYS A 93 -9.60 -4.24 7.91
N ALA A 94 -8.91 -3.69 6.94
CA ALA A 94 -7.56 -4.12 6.62
C ALA A 94 -6.60 -3.83 7.77
N CYS A 95 -6.74 -2.68 8.41
CA CYS A 95 -5.91 -2.33 9.56
C CYS A 95 -6.14 -3.31 10.69
N TYR A 96 -7.39 -3.62 10.93
CA TYR A 96 -7.73 -4.54 12.02
C TYR A 96 -7.10 -5.91 11.74
N TYR A 97 -7.25 -6.41 10.53
CA TYR A 97 -6.70 -7.69 10.16
C TYR A 97 -5.17 -7.69 10.26
N PHE A 98 -4.54 -6.66 9.74
CA PHE A 98 -3.11 -6.56 9.69
C PHE A 98 -2.56 -6.50 11.10
N CYS A 99 -3.15 -5.69 11.95
CA CYS A 99 -2.68 -5.56 13.33
C CYS A 99 -2.88 -6.84 14.11
N ARG A 100 -3.95 -7.56 13.85
CA ARG A 100 -4.16 -8.80 14.51
C ARG A 100 -3.19 -9.85 14.05
N ALA A 101 -2.96 -9.92 12.73
CA ALA A 101 -2.11 -10.95 12.17
C ALA A 101 -0.62 -10.73 12.42
N TYR A 102 -0.19 -9.47 12.39
CA TYR A 102 1.23 -9.16 12.42
C TYR A 102 1.70 -8.29 13.56
N GLY A 103 0.79 -7.89 14.42
CA GLY A 103 1.14 -6.95 15.47
C GLY A 103 2.24 -7.43 16.42
N GLU A 104 2.24 -8.71 16.72
CA GLU A 104 3.24 -9.26 17.62
C GLU A 104 4.60 -9.22 16.97
N ILE A 105 4.65 -9.46 15.68
CA ILE A 105 5.91 -9.44 14.94
C ILE A 105 6.52 -8.06 15.00
N PHE A 106 5.71 -7.03 14.81
CA PHE A 106 6.23 -5.67 14.83
C PHE A 106 6.70 -5.28 16.22
N ARG A 107 6.05 -5.72 17.25
CA ARG A 107 6.44 -5.42 18.61
C ARG A 107 7.76 -6.07 18.90
N GLU A 108 7.92 -7.30 18.50
CA GLU A 108 9.16 -8.02 18.72
C GLU A 108 10.31 -7.45 17.91
N TYR A 109 10.02 -7.02 16.71
CA TYR A 109 11.04 -6.44 15.86
C TYR A 109 11.61 -5.19 16.50
N ARG A 110 10.76 -4.39 17.11
CA ARG A 110 11.23 -3.19 17.78
C ARG A 110 12.17 -3.55 18.91
N ASP A 111 11.89 -4.60 19.61
CA ASP A 111 12.71 -5.03 20.73
C ASP A 111 14.05 -5.57 20.26
N PHE A 112 14.13 -6.27 19.17
CA PHE A 112 15.33 -6.77 18.68
C PHE A 112 16.17 -5.69 18.10
N CYS A 113 15.63 -4.72 17.45
CA CYS A 113 16.37 -3.73 16.69
C CYS A 113 16.62 -2.44 17.42
N ALA A 114 16.18 -2.34 18.59
CA ALA A 114 16.32 -1.10 19.35
C ALA A 114 17.73 -0.83 19.86
#